data_0bd4ee7a870c2b3f393126cc003b1ad9
#
_entry.id   0bd4ee7a870c2b3f393126cc003b1ad9
#
_cell.length_a   1.000
_cell.length_b   1.000
_cell.length_c   1.000
_cell.angle_alpha   90.00
_cell.angle_beta   90.00
_cell.angle_gamma   90.00
#
_symmetry.space_group_name_H-M   'P 1'
#
loop_
_entity.id
_entity.type
_entity.pdbx_description
1 polymer ?
#
loop_
_entity_poly.entity_id
_entity_poly.type
_entity_poly.pdbx_seq_one_letter_code
_entity_poly.pdbx_strand_id
1 'polypeptide(L)'
;NMLYIFDLGNVIVDIDFNRVLGAWSDFSRVPLATLKQNFAMGETFHLHERGEISDEAFAERFCQEMGLSLSYEQFSHGWQAIFVAIRPEVIDIMHKLREQGHRVVVLSNTNRLHTTFWPDEYPEIHAAADKVYLSQEMGMRKPEARIYQAVLQEEGFTAADAVFFDDNADNIEGANQLGITSILVTGKETI
;
A
#
# COMPACT_ATOMS: atom_id res chain seq x y z
N ASN A 1 11.80 -23.46 5.94
CA ASN A 1 10.97 -22.55 5.18
C ASN A 1 11.11 -21.11 5.68
N MET A 2 10.75 -20.15 4.86
CA MET A 2 10.90 -18.73 5.11
C MET A 2 9.56 -18.04 5.02
N LEU A 3 9.47 -16.85 5.60
CA LEU A 3 8.33 -15.94 5.41
C LEU A 3 8.74 -14.84 4.43
N TYR A 4 8.00 -14.71 3.33
CA TYR A 4 8.21 -13.64 2.36
C TYR A 4 7.05 -12.63 2.47
N ILE A 5 7.40 -11.38 2.74
CA ILE A 5 6.44 -10.29 2.96
C ILE A 5 6.58 -9.30 1.81
N PHE A 6 5.50 -9.12 1.04
CA PHE A 6 5.47 -8.23 -0.12
C PHE A 6 4.60 -7.01 0.17
N ASP A 7 5.14 -5.81 -0.07
CA ASP A 7 4.32 -4.62 -0.20
C ASP A 7 3.45 -4.73 -1.46
N LEU A 8 2.44 -3.90 -1.59
CA LEU A 8 1.49 -3.95 -2.70
C LEU A 8 1.84 -2.94 -3.80
N GLY A 9 1.69 -1.65 -3.51
CA GLY A 9 1.93 -0.60 -4.50
C GLY A 9 3.38 -0.50 -4.94
N ASN A 10 3.63 -0.49 -6.24
CA ASN A 10 4.96 -0.48 -6.86
C ASN A 10 5.86 -1.68 -6.49
N VAL A 11 5.25 -2.75 -6.02
CA VAL A 11 5.89 -4.05 -5.83
C VAL A 11 5.10 -5.11 -6.60
N ILE A 12 3.81 -5.26 -6.30
CA ILE A 12 2.91 -6.22 -6.97
C ILE A 12 2.07 -5.53 -8.04
N VAL A 13 1.64 -4.30 -7.79
CA VAL A 13 0.80 -3.52 -8.69
C VAL A 13 1.41 -2.13 -8.88
N ASP A 14 1.49 -1.68 -10.13
CA ASP A 14 1.96 -0.32 -10.43
C ASP A 14 0.90 0.68 -9.96
N ILE A 15 1.33 1.71 -9.24
CA ILE A 15 0.48 2.82 -8.81
C ILE A 15 1.07 4.14 -9.30
N ASP A 16 0.19 5.14 -9.49
CA ASP A 16 0.59 6.45 -9.97
C ASP A 16 -0.31 7.53 -9.37
N PHE A 17 0.23 8.32 -8.44
CA PHE A 17 -0.49 9.42 -7.81
C PHE A 17 -0.83 10.54 -8.81
N ASN A 18 -0.11 10.67 -9.92
CA ASN A 18 -0.46 11.65 -10.96
C ASN A 18 -1.84 11.37 -11.55
N ARG A 19 -2.27 10.12 -11.60
CA ARG A 19 -3.63 9.77 -12.07
C ARG A 19 -4.70 10.27 -11.11
N VAL A 20 -4.44 10.20 -9.81
CA VAL A 20 -5.32 10.73 -8.77
C VAL A 20 -5.44 12.25 -8.92
N LEU A 21 -4.30 12.93 -8.97
CA LEU A 21 -4.26 14.39 -9.07
C LEU A 21 -4.89 14.87 -10.37
N GLY A 22 -4.67 14.15 -11.48
CA GLY A 22 -5.28 14.44 -12.78
C GLY A 22 -6.80 14.36 -12.72
N ALA A 23 -7.35 13.31 -12.11
CA ALA A 23 -8.80 13.15 -11.96
C ALA A 23 -9.38 14.27 -11.09
N TRP A 24 -8.75 14.58 -9.96
CA TRP A 24 -9.19 15.65 -9.08
C TRP A 24 -9.11 17.03 -9.76
N SER A 25 -8.06 17.26 -10.58
CA SER A 25 -7.94 18.48 -11.38
C SER A 25 -9.11 18.63 -12.35
N ASP A 26 -9.48 17.56 -13.04
CA ASP A 26 -10.59 17.56 -13.99
C ASP A 26 -11.92 17.85 -13.30
N PHE A 27 -12.19 17.24 -12.15
CA PHE A 27 -13.42 17.44 -11.40
C PHE A 27 -13.52 18.84 -10.75
N SER A 28 -12.42 19.30 -10.14
CA SER A 28 -12.40 20.53 -9.34
C SER A 28 -12.08 21.78 -10.16
N ARG A 29 -11.51 21.60 -11.34
CA ARG A 29 -11.00 22.66 -12.20
C ARG A 29 -9.79 23.40 -11.62
N VAL A 30 -9.19 22.87 -10.57
CA VAL A 30 -7.91 23.35 -10.03
C VAL A 30 -6.78 22.82 -10.91
N PRO A 31 -5.84 23.68 -11.37
CA PRO A 31 -4.77 23.23 -12.25
C PRO A 31 -3.94 22.10 -11.63
N LEU A 32 -3.56 21.13 -12.44
CA LEU A 32 -2.77 19.97 -11.99
C LEU A 32 -1.46 20.39 -11.32
N ALA A 33 -0.79 21.42 -11.85
CA ALA A 33 0.45 21.95 -11.28
C ALA A 33 0.26 22.45 -9.85
N THR A 34 -0.90 23.08 -9.56
CA THR A 34 -1.25 23.55 -8.22
C THR A 34 -1.46 22.36 -7.27
N LEU A 35 -2.15 21.33 -7.72
CA LEU A 35 -2.39 20.13 -6.92
C LEU A 35 -1.08 19.39 -6.61
N LYS A 36 -0.19 19.26 -7.59
CA LYS A 36 1.12 18.65 -7.37
C LYS A 36 1.94 19.42 -6.34
N GLN A 37 1.87 20.75 -6.38
CA GLN A 37 2.59 21.60 -5.45
C GLN A 37 2.08 21.47 -4.02
N ASN A 38 0.77 21.27 -3.84
CA ASN A 38 0.12 21.19 -2.54
C ASN A 38 0.00 19.77 -1.98
N PHE A 39 0.26 18.77 -2.81
CA PHE A 39 0.11 17.36 -2.40
C PHE A 39 1.16 16.97 -1.38
N ALA A 40 0.70 16.46 -0.23
CA ALA A 40 1.57 15.93 0.81
C ALA A 40 0.89 14.77 1.53
N MET A 41 1.69 13.75 1.88
CA MET A 41 1.23 12.59 2.64
C MET A 41 1.53 12.83 4.11
N GLY A 42 0.69 13.65 4.77
CA GLY A 42 0.87 14.06 6.15
C GLY A 42 0.03 13.24 7.13
N GLU A 43 -0.28 13.85 8.27
CA GLU A 43 -0.98 13.21 9.38
C GLU A 43 -2.36 12.67 9.00
N THR A 44 -3.14 13.42 8.25
CA THR A 44 -4.47 12.99 7.78
C THR A 44 -4.39 11.68 6.99
N PHE A 45 -3.37 11.56 6.14
CA PHE A 45 -3.10 10.36 5.35
C PHE A 45 -2.78 9.17 6.26
N HIS A 46 -1.92 9.38 7.25
CA HIS A 46 -1.51 8.33 8.18
C HIS A 46 -2.65 7.86 9.08
N LEU A 47 -3.50 8.77 9.55
CA LEU A 47 -4.69 8.43 10.32
C LEU A 47 -5.62 7.52 9.52
N HIS A 48 -5.81 7.82 8.24
CA HIS A 48 -6.66 7.02 7.37
C HIS A 48 -6.06 5.63 7.15
N GLU A 49 -4.74 5.55 6.95
CA GLU A 49 -4.06 4.26 6.77
C GLU A 49 -4.11 3.37 8.00
N ARG A 50 -4.20 3.96 9.21
CA ARG A 50 -4.37 3.19 10.45
C ARG A 50 -5.84 2.92 10.80
N GLY A 51 -6.77 3.38 9.96
CA GLY A 51 -8.20 3.21 10.20
C GLY A 51 -8.74 4.08 11.32
N GLU A 52 -8.02 5.13 11.71
CA GLU A 52 -8.37 6.00 12.84
C GLU A 52 -9.38 7.09 12.49
N ILE A 53 -9.57 7.37 11.19
CA ILE A 53 -10.61 8.28 10.70
C ILE A 53 -11.42 7.60 9.61
N SER A 54 -12.69 8.00 9.47
CA SER A 54 -13.56 7.46 8.44
C SER A 54 -13.14 7.91 7.04
N ASP A 55 -13.65 7.24 6.02
CA ASP A 55 -13.40 7.60 4.63
C ASP A 55 -13.92 9.01 4.33
N GLU A 56 -15.09 9.35 4.88
CA GLU A 56 -15.72 10.68 4.71
C GLU A 56 -14.89 11.76 5.39
N ALA A 57 -14.41 11.51 6.61
CA ALA A 57 -13.56 12.47 7.33
C ALA A 57 -12.22 12.66 6.63
N PHE A 58 -11.65 11.60 6.09
CA PHE A 58 -10.43 11.67 5.29
C PHE A 58 -10.63 12.56 4.06
N ALA A 59 -11.70 12.29 3.29
CA ALA A 59 -12.01 13.07 2.09
C ALA A 59 -12.19 14.54 2.41
N GLU A 60 -12.94 14.87 3.46
CA GLU A 60 -13.20 16.24 3.87
C GLU A 60 -11.92 16.97 4.27
N ARG A 61 -11.13 16.38 5.16
CA ARG A 61 -9.88 16.98 5.65
C ARG A 61 -8.86 17.14 4.52
N PHE A 62 -8.73 16.11 3.70
CA PHE A 62 -7.75 16.13 2.61
C PHE A 62 -8.11 17.19 1.57
N CYS A 63 -9.39 17.32 1.22
CA CYS A 63 -9.86 18.37 0.32
C CYS A 63 -9.59 19.76 0.89
N GLN A 64 -9.80 19.98 2.20
CA GLN A 64 -9.49 21.25 2.85
C GLN A 64 -7.99 21.56 2.77
N GLU A 65 -7.13 20.58 3.05
CA GLU A 65 -5.68 20.75 2.99
C GLU A 65 -5.19 21.05 1.57
N MET A 66 -5.82 20.44 0.57
CA MET A 66 -5.46 20.60 -0.84
C MET A 66 -6.14 21.80 -1.52
N GLY A 67 -7.08 22.46 -0.85
CA GLY A 67 -7.85 23.53 -1.46
C GLY A 67 -8.80 23.05 -2.54
N LEU A 68 -9.36 21.84 -2.38
CA LEU A 68 -10.26 21.22 -3.34
C LEU A 68 -11.70 21.29 -2.89
N SER A 69 -12.61 21.48 -3.85
CA SER A 69 -14.05 21.38 -3.66
C SER A 69 -14.56 20.22 -4.52
N LEU A 70 -14.69 19.04 -3.90
CA LEU A 70 -15.14 17.80 -4.56
C LEU A 70 -16.23 17.15 -3.73
N SER A 71 -17.19 16.51 -4.40
CA SER A 71 -18.10 15.61 -3.72
C SER A 71 -17.32 14.38 -3.25
N TYR A 72 -17.87 13.66 -2.29
CA TYR A 72 -17.27 12.41 -1.81
C TYR A 72 -17.09 11.41 -2.97
N GLU A 73 -18.08 11.33 -3.87
CA GLU A 73 -18.02 10.43 -5.03
C GLU A 73 -16.90 10.82 -5.98
N GLN A 74 -16.72 12.12 -6.25
CA GLN A 74 -15.63 12.60 -7.10
C GLN A 74 -14.28 12.34 -6.46
N PHE A 75 -14.16 12.59 -5.15
CA PHE A 75 -12.95 12.31 -4.40
C PHE A 75 -12.59 10.82 -4.47
N SER A 76 -13.57 9.95 -4.20
CA SER A 76 -13.37 8.50 -4.19
C SER A 76 -12.99 7.96 -5.56
N HIS A 77 -13.64 8.43 -6.62
CA HIS A 77 -13.34 8.03 -7.98
C HIS A 77 -11.89 8.38 -8.35
N GLY A 78 -11.47 9.61 -8.02
CA GLY A 78 -10.09 10.03 -8.26
C GLY A 78 -9.08 9.24 -7.44
N TRP A 79 -9.39 9.01 -6.16
CA TRP A 79 -8.53 8.26 -5.26
C TRP A 79 -8.26 6.84 -5.76
N GLN A 80 -9.30 6.17 -6.29
CA GLN A 80 -9.19 4.81 -6.82
C GLN A 80 -8.46 4.75 -8.17
N ALA A 81 -8.30 5.87 -8.86
CA ALA A 81 -7.57 5.93 -10.14
C ALA A 81 -6.05 5.68 -9.98
N ILE A 82 -5.57 5.56 -8.76
CA ILE A 82 -4.14 5.32 -8.46
C ILE A 82 -3.62 4.02 -9.09
N PHE A 83 -4.47 3.00 -9.22
CA PHE A 83 -4.06 1.67 -9.69
C PHE A 83 -3.90 1.65 -11.21
N VAL A 84 -2.74 1.17 -11.68
CA VAL A 84 -2.40 1.11 -13.10
C VAL A 84 -2.50 -0.32 -13.64
N ALA A 85 -1.62 -1.21 -13.19
CA ALA A 85 -1.57 -2.58 -13.68
C ALA A 85 -0.81 -3.47 -12.69
N ILE A 86 -1.20 -4.73 -12.65
CA ILE A 86 -0.50 -5.75 -11.87
C ILE A 86 0.83 -6.09 -12.55
N ARG A 87 1.80 -6.56 -11.76
CA ARG A 87 3.09 -7.08 -12.24
C ARG A 87 3.03 -8.61 -12.30
N PRO A 88 2.76 -9.21 -13.46
CA PRO A 88 2.57 -10.65 -13.55
C PRO A 88 3.79 -11.45 -13.12
N GLU A 89 4.99 -10.93 -13.39
CA GLU A 89 6.26 -11.58 -13.03
C GLU A 89 6.43 -11.69 -11.51
N VAL A 90 5.90 -10.74 -10.74
CA VAL A 90 5.94 -10.79 -9.27
C VAL A 90 4.92 -11.81 -8.76
N ILE A 91 3.74 -11.84 -9.33
CA ILE A 91 2.71 -12.84 -9.02
C ILE A 91 3.27 -14.25 -9.24
N ASP A 92 3.97 -14.47 -10.35
CA ASP A 92 4.59 -15.77 -10.65
C ASP A 92 5.64 -16.16 -9.59
N ILE A 93 6.45 -15.21 -9.15
CA ILE A 93 7.43 -15.43 -8.10
C ILE A 93 6.75 -15.82 -6.78
N MET A 94 5.67 -15.13 -6.43
CA MET A 94 4.90 -15.45 -5.22
C MET A 94 4.39 -16.89 -5.25
N HIS A 95 3.84 -17.33 -6.37
CA HIS A 95 3.38 -18.72 -6.53
C HIS A 95 4.54 -19.72 -6.42
N LYS A 96 5.68 -19.43 -7.05
CA LYS A 96 6.86 -20.30 -6.98
C LYS A 96 7.38 -20.45 -5.55
N LEU A 97 7.41 -19.37 -4.78
CA LEU A 97 7.83 -19.43 -3.38
C LEU A 97 6.90 -20.32 -2.56
N ARG A 98 5.60 -20.22 -2.79
CA ARG A 98 4.63 -21.08 -2.11
C ARG A 98 4.80 -22.56 -2.49
N GLU A 99 5.03 -22.84 -3.77
CA GLU A 99 5.30 -24.20 -4.24
C GLU A 99 6.54 -24.81 -3.61
N GLN A 100 7.52 -23.97 -3.23
CA GLN A 100 8.75 -24.39 -2.55
C GLN A 100 8.57 -24.56 -1.03
N GLY A 101 7.36 -24.39 -0.54
CA GLY A 101 7.04 -24.57 0.88
C GLY A 101 7.21 -23.33 1.75
N HIS A 102 7.44 -22.17 1.14
CA HIS A 102 7.52 -20.91 1.89
C HIS A 102 6.15 -20.30 2.12
N ARG A 103 6.07 -19.46 3.16
CA ARG A 103 4.88 -18.68 3.45
C ARG A 103 5.00 -17.33 2.75
N VAL A 104 3.97 -16.92 2.02
CA VAL A 104 3.95 -15.67 1.25
C VAL A 104 2.77 -14.82 1.71
N VAL A 105 3.06 -13.62 2.20
CA VAL A 105 2.03 -12.69 2.67
C VAL A 105 2.23 -11.31 2.05
N VAL A 106 1.16 -10.52 2.02
CA VAL A 106 1.18 -9.13 1.61
C VAL A 106 1.00 -8.26 2.84
N LEU A 107 1.78 -7.19 2.94
CA LEU A 107 1.64 -6.17 3.99
C LEU A 107 1.58 -4.81 3.32
N SER A 108 0.41 -4.19 3.34
CA SER A 108 0.16 -2.93 2.63
C SER A 108 -0.28 -1.82 3.57
N ASN A 109 0.38 -0.66 3.45
CA ASN A 109 -0.18 0.58 3.95
C ASN A 109 -1.26 1.02 2.96
N THR A 110 -2.52 0.91 3.38
CA THR A 110 -3.64 1.18 2.50
C THR A 110 -4.82 1.72 3.33
N ASN A 111 -5.97 1.81 2.71
CA ASN A 111 -7.15 2.39 3.32
C ASN A 111 -8.39 1.69 2.78
N ARG A 112 -9.53 1.93 3.43
CA ARG A 112 -10.78 1.27 3.06
C ARG A 112 -11.23 1.63 1.64
N LEU A 113 -11.01 2.87 1.19
CA LEU A 113 -11.39 3.26 -0.18
C LEU A 113 -10.67 2.43 -1.21
N HIS A 114 -9.36 2.22 -1.04
CA HIS A 114 -8.58 1.39 -1.97
C HIS A 114 -8.95 -0.08 -1.84
N THR A 115 -9.21 -0.58 -0.63
CA THR A 115 -9.51 -2.00 -0.42
C THR A 115 -10.92 -2.40 -0.87
N THR A 116 -11.81 -1.47 -1.13
CA THR A 116 -13.09 -1.77 -1.79
C THR A 116 -12.95 -1.88 -3.30
N PHE A 117 -11.82 -1.44 -3.87
CA PHE A 117 -11.56 -1.45 -5.31
C PHE A 117 -10.64 -2.58 -5.76
N TRP A 118 -9.41 -2.64 -5.24
CA TRP A 118 -8.39 -3.52 -5.82
C TRP A 118 -8.65 -5.03 -5.66
N PRO A 119 -9.32 -5.54 -4.61
CA PRO A 119 -9.56 -6.98 -4.53
C PRO A 119 -10.42 -7.51 -5.69
N ASP A 120 -11.41 -6.75 -6.13
CA ASP A 120 -12.27 -7.13 -7.25
C ASP A 120 -11.56 -6.93 -8.59
N GLU A 121 -10.76 -5.88 -8.71
CA GLU A 121 -10.02 -5.57 -9.95
C GLU A 121 -8.80 -6.48 -10.12
N TYR A 122 -8.16 -6.88 -9.02
CA TYR A 122 -6.93 -7.70 -9.05
C TYR A 122 -7.05 -8.93 -8.15
N PRO A 123 -7.96 -9.88 -8.50
CA PRO A 123 -8.12 -11.09 -7.69
C PRO A 123 -6.87 -11.96 -7.64
N GLU A 124 -5.95 -11.79 -8.59
CA GLU A 124 -4.68 -12.53 -8.66
C GLU A 124 -3.82 -12.32 -7.41
N ILE A 125 -3.96 -11.17 -6.74
CA ILE A 125 -3.18 -10.85 -5.54
C ILE A 125 -3.57 -11.80 -4.40
N HIS A 126 -4.86 -11.95 -4.15
CA HIS A 126 -5.35 -12.88 -3.12
C HIS A 126 -5.03 -14.33 -3.46
N ALA A 127 -5.06 -14.69 -4.76
CA ALA A 127 -4.74 -16.05 -5.19
C ALA A 127 -3.25 -16.38 -4.98
N ALA A 128 -2.37 -15.38 -5.08
CA ALA A 128 -0.92 -15.58 -4.98
C ALA A 128 -0.39 -15.52 -3.53
N ALA A 129 -1.16 -14.96 -2.60
CA ALA A 129 -0.75 -14.78 -1.21
C ALA A 129 -1.47 -15.75 -0.28
N ASP A 130 -0.78 -16.21 0.75
CA ASP A 130 -1.39 -17.00 1.83
C ASP A 130 -2.27 -16.11 2.72
N LYS A 131 -1.85 -14.85 2.90
CA LYS A 131 -2.63 -13.88 3.67
C LYS A 131 -2.29 -12.46 3.21
N VAL A 132 -3.26 -11.56 3.31
CA VAL A 132 -3.10 -10.14 3.03
C VAL A 132 -3.34 -9.35 4.30
N TYR A 133 -2.32 -8.60 4.73
CA TYR A 133 -2.37 -7.73 5.91
C TYR A 133 -2.52 -6.29 5.47
N LEU A 134 -3.53 -5.61 6.02
CA LEU A 134 -3.90 -4.25 5.63
C LEU A 134 -3.80 -3.33 6.84
N SER A 135 -3.11 -2.20 6.69
CA SER A 135 -2.84 -1.26 7.77
C SER A 135 -4.12 -0.79 8.47
N GLN A 136 -5.19 -0.48 7.71
CA GLN A 136 -6.42 0.03 8.32
C GLN A 136 -7.14 -1.03 9.17
N GLU A 137 -6.95 -2.32 8.88
CA GLU A 137 -7.53 -3.41 9.69
C GLU A 137 -6.69 -3.68 10.93
N MET A 138 -5.38 -3.45 10.85
CA MET A 138 -4.45 -3.70 11.95
C MET A 138 -4.36 -2.53 12.93
N GLY A 139 -4.81 -1.34 12.56
CA GLY A 139 -4.68 -0.14 13.38
C GLY A 139 -3.25 0.39 13.50
N MET A 140 -2.39 0.01 12.59
CA MET A 140 -0.96 0.40 12.55
C MET A 140 -0.49 0.48 11.11
N ARG A 141 0.62 1.15 10.90
CA ARG A 141 1.19 1.29 9.56
C ARG A 141 2.72 1.13 9.55
N LYS A 142 3.27 0.73 8.38
CA LYS A 142 4.71 0.77 8.16
C LYS A 142 5.18 2.25 8.16
N PRO A 143 6.31 2.62 8.71
CA PRO A 143 7.35 1.76 9.27
C PRO A 143 7.29 1.53 10.78
N GLU A 144 6.13 1.62 11.41
CA GLU A 144 6.01 1.38 12.86
C GLU A 144 6.47 -0.04 13.18
N ALA A 145 7.35 -0.18 14.16
CA ALA A 145 7.91 -1.49 14.54
C ALA A 145 6.81 -2.51 14.87
N ARG A 146 5.73 -2.06 15.49
CA ARG A 146 4.63 -2.93 15.94
C ARG A 146 3.95 -3.67 14.81
N ILE A 147 3.89 -3.11 13.58
CA ILE A 147 3.22 -3.77 12.46
C ILE A 147 4.03 -4.97 11.99
N TYR A 148 5.35 -4.85 11.90
CA TYR A 148 6.23 -5.96 11.53
C TYR A 148 6.20 -7.05 12.58
N GLN A 149 6.24 -6.67 13.85
CA GLN A 149 6.19 -7.61 14.98
C GLN A 149 4.88 -8.38 14.99
N ALA A 150 3.76 -7.71 14.72
CA ALA A 150 2.44 -8.35 14.65
C ALA A 150 2.37 -9.40 13.54
N VAL A 151 2.91 -9.09 12.36
CA VAL A 151 2.94 -10.03 11.23
C VAL A 151 3.82 -11.24 11.57
N LEU A 152 5.02 -11.01 12.09
CA LEU A 152 5.91 -12.10 12.49
C LEU A 152 5.27 -13.01 13.54
N GLN A 153 4.63 -12.42 14.54
CA GLN A 153 3.96 -13.18 15.60
C GLN A 153 2.82 -14.02 15.06
N GLU A 154 1.97 -13.43 14.24
CA GLU A 154 0.82 -14.14 13.68
C GLU A 154 1.25 -15.27 12.75
N GLU A 155 2.30 -15.06 11.96
CA GLU A 155 2.80 -16.06 11.03
C GLU A 155 3.69 -17.11 11.70
N GLY A 156 4.15 -16.86 12.94
CA GLY A 156 4.99 -17.80 13.68
C GLY A 156 6.43 -17.85 13.20
N PHE A 157 6.97 -16.73 12.71
CA PHE A 157 8.37 -16.65 12.26
C PHE A 157 9.15 -15.64 13.08
N THR A 158 10.47 -15.85 13.13
CA THR A 158 11.39 -14.84 13.67
C THR A 158 11.83 -13.92 12.54
N ALA A 159 12.35 -12.75 12.90
CA ALA A 159 12.87 -11.79 11.91
C ALA A 159 13.96 -12.41 11.02
N ALA A 160 14.81 -13.27 11.58
CA ALA A 160 15.90 -13.92 10.84
C ALA A 160 15.39 -14.81 9.70
N ASP A 161 14.17 -15.33 9.80
CA ASP A 161 13.57 -16.21 8.80
C ASP A 161 12.58 -15.50 7.90
N ALA A 162 12.59 -14.16 7.89
CA ALA A 162 11.69 -13.33 7.09
C ALA A 162 12.44 -12.46 6.09
N VAL A 163 11.84 -12.29 4.91
CA VAL A 163 12.33 -11.40 3.85
C VAL A 163 11.20 -10.44 3.48
N PHE A 164 11.51 -9.15 3.37
CA PHE A 164 10.55 -8.09 3.12
C PHE A 164 10.92 -7.31 1.86
N PHE A 165 9.94 -7.09 0.98
CA PHE A 165 10.08 -6.32 -0.25
C PHE A 165 9.17 -5.10 -0.19
N ASP A 166 9.73 -3.91 -0.37
CA ASP A 166 8.98 -2.64 -0.36
C ASP A 166 9.71 -1.63 -1.25
N ASP A 167 8.99 -0.68 -1.83
CA ASP A 167 9.56 0.40 -2.64
C ASP A 167 9.92 1.65 -1.82
N ASN A 168 9.54 1.68 -0.55
CA ASN A 168 9.74 2.82 0.34
C ASN A 168 10.94 2.60 1.26
N ALA A 169 11.92 3.50 1.18
CA ALA A 169 13.16 3.38 1.95
C ALA A 169 12.93 3.41 3.46
N ASP A 170 11.98 4.19 3.96
CA ASP A 170 11.67 4.26 5.39
C ASP A 170 11.09 2.94 5.90
N ASN A 171 10.25 2.30 5.09
CA ASN A 171 9.68 1.00 5.42
C ASN A 171 10.75 -0.08 5.49
N ILE A 172 11.71 -0.04 4.56
CA ILE A 172 12.87 -0.95 4.54
C ILE A 172 13.73 -0.75 5.79
N GLU A 173 14.03 0.49 6.14
CA GLU A 173 14.81 0.80 7.33
C GLU A 173 14.14 0.30 8.60
N GLY A 174 12.82 0.52 8.73
CA GLY A 174 12.06 0.06 9.89
C GLY A 174 12.12 -1.46 10.06
N ALA A 175 12.02 -2.21 8.97
CA ALA A 175 12.11 -3.66 9.00
C ALA A 175 13.55 -4.13 9.29
N ASN A 176 14.55 -3.48 8.72
CA ASN A 176 15.97 -3.81 8.95
C ASN A 176 16.33 -3.66 10.43
N GLN A 177 15.81 -2.64 11.11
CA GLN A 177 16.07 -2.43 12.53
C GLN A 177 15.59 -3.60 13.41
N LEU A 178 14.64 -4.37 12.93
CA LEU A 178 14.12 -5.55 13.63
C LEU A 178 14.83 -6.85 13.24
N GLY A 179 15.80 -6.78 12.34
CA GLY A 179 16.55 -7.93 11.88
C GLY A 179 15.91 -8.68 10.69
N ILE A 180 14.88 -8.09 10.06
CA ILE A 180 14.28 -8.66 8.86
C ILE A 180 15.17 -8.32 7.66
N THR A 181 15.50 -9.32 6.84
CA THR A 181 16.19 -9.07 5.56
C THR A 181 15.25 -8.31 4.65
N SER A 182 15.61 -7.08 4.29
CA SER A 182 14.72 -6.18 3.58
C SER A 182 15.34 -5.70 2.28
N ILE A 183 14.57 -5.75 1.20
CA ILE A 183 15.03 -5.47 -0.16
C ILE A 183 14.20 -4.32 -0.73
N LEU A 184 14.88 -3.22 -1.06
CA LEU A 184 14.24 -2.07 -1.69
C LEU A 184 13.93 -2.40 -3.15
N VAL A 185 12.66 -2.31 -3.53
CA VAL A 185 12.21 -2.57 -4.90
C VAL A 185 12.28 -1.26 -5.68
N THR A 186 13.15 -1.20 -6.68
CA THR A 186 13.36 -0.02 -7.51
C THR A 186 12.75 -0.14 -8.90
N GLY A 187 12.34 -1.33 -9.30
CA GLY A 187 11.72 -1.60 -10.59
C GLY A 187 11.24 -3.04 -10.66
N LYS A 188 10.66 -3.41 -11.81
CA LYS A 188 10.06 -4.74 -12.01
C LYS A 188 11.10 -5.87 -11.92
N GLU A 189 12.36 -5.58 -12.22
CA GLU A 189 13.45 -6.55 -12.25
C GLU A 189 14.09 -6.79 -10.90
N THR A 190 13.76 -6.01 -9.87
CA THR A 190 14.38 -6.12 -8.54
C THR A 190 14.10 -7.47 -7.88
N ILE A 191 12.94 -8.01 -8.12
CA ILE A 191 12.51 -9.30 -7.61
C ILE A 191 12.68 -10.35 -8.70
#